data_2b1795b01119a119d67d528a2508b6f1
#
_entry.id   2b1795b01119a119d67d528a2508b6f1
#
_cell.length_a   1.000
_cell.length_b   1.000
_cell.length_c   1.000
_cell.angle_alpha   90.00
_cell.angle_beta   90.00
_cell.angle_gamma   90.00
#
_symmetry.space_group_name_H-M   'P 1'
#
loop_
_entity.id
_entity.type
_entity.pdbx_description
1 polymer ?
#
loop_
_entity_poly.entity_id
_entity_poly.type
_entity_poly.pdbx_seq_one_letter_code
_entity_poly.pdbx_strand_id
1 'polypeptide(L)'
;MDENSLALVSDDFSNMSDNETLNSPLEEALNGNLNADLDDNLDDYLDENDNSEYNLEDNVNPEITDSDDESDDEEPVLKDTSLEIISQDDWKIYGNEDYYVKLVDEDGNPISDALIYFRIEDPEGVCAFETAYTDVDGIAILSLDLSMRGIHNIQVSYYGDLDYNSAESVYSNVILYEMTEIQTPKEYAYISSDFTIKLVDSNGNPLSNKELIIYVDGVEYIKTTDSNGQVYVKMPSDRNSVNFTCFFDGEDYFEQSTLSMTLPVYKKTYTKPLIYTILKGNCFKILLKGADGKILKKEKVKFTINGKTYTRTTWNTGIAYIRLKLSRGKYKISFSYDNNGVYGPSSNSSTLEIIDPSGQFKKGLNQNTKRSVSKYKYGGGYAKITKSIRKLSKKLTSKYSTKLEKATAIFNYVRDNLGYSYYANSKKGAAKTLKTKRGNCCDHSNLIVALCRASKIPARYAHAKGCRFGSGFTTGHVWAQIYVNGRWYSADGTSYRNSLGHIKNWNTKSYKRLRIYRNIPF
;
A
#
# COMPACT_ATOMS: atom_id res chain seq x y z
N MET A 1 -22.86 -4.98 -47.37
CA MET A 1 -23.19 -6.39 -47.35
C MET A 1 -21.91 -7.13 -46.99
N ASP A 2 -21.72 -7.44 -45.76
CA ASP A 2 -22.00 -8.57 -44.94
C ASP A 2 -21.88 -8.21 -43.45
N GLU A 3 -23.03 -8.05 -42.86
CA GLU A 3 -23.24 -8.27 -41.44
C GLU A 3 -23.19 -9.77 -41.21
N ASN A 4 -22.31 -10.24 -40.36
CA ASN A 4 -22.53 -11.35 -39.46
C ASN A 4 -21.24 -11.77 -38.75
N SER A 5 -21.21 -11.59 -37.50
CA SER A 5 -21.16 -12.50 -36.36
C SER A 5 -20.46 -11.84 -35.16
N LEU A 6 -21.23 -11.10 -34.40
CA LEU A 6 -20.99 -10.91 -32.98
C LEU A 6 -21.88 -11.90 -32.24
N ALA A 7 -21.41 -13.13 -32.10
CA ALA A 7 -22.01 -14.06 -31.15
C ALA A 7 -21.74 -13.53 -29.75
N LEU A 8 -22.78 -13.08 -29.10
CA LEU A 8 -22.88 -12.82 -27.67
C LEU A 8 -22.66 -14.15 -26.94
N VAL A 9 -21.52 -14.31 -26.31
CA VAL A 9 -21.34 -15.29 -25.26
C VAL A 9 -21.91 -14.65 -24.00
N SER A 10 -23.14 -15.00 -23.68
CA SER A 10 -23.73 -14.86 -22.36
C SER A 10 -23.14 -15.95 -21.48
N ASP A 11 -22.07 -15.66 -20.77
CA ASP A 11 -21.61 -16.52 -19.68
C ASP A 11 -21.93 -15.87 -18.34
N ASP A 12 -22.70 -16.62 -17.58
CA ASP A 12 -23.11 -16.45 -16.20
C ASP A 12 -22.03 -15.86 -15.30
N PHE A 13 -22.29 -14.67 -14.77
CA PHE A 13 -21.54 -14.03 -13.68
C PHE A 13 -22.36 -14.02 -12.38
N SER A 14 -23.03 -15.11 -12.06
CA SER A 14 -23.59 -15.31 -10.73
C SER A 14 -22.84 -16.47 -10.06
N ASN A 15 -21.68 -16.22 -9.50
CA ASN A 15 -21.01 -16.92 -8.39
C ASN A 15 -19.49 -16.67 -8.47
N MET A 16 -19.06 -15.56 -7.94
CA MET A 16 -17.72 -15.45 -7.36
C MET A 16 -17.86 -14.73 -6.03
N SER A 17 -17.91 -15.52 -4.98
CA SER A 17 -17.68 -15.06 -3.61
C SER A 17 -16.27 -14.45 -3.53
N ASP A 18 -16.19 -13.26 -2.99
CA ASP A 18 -14.97 -12.60 -2.57
C ASP A 18 -14.29 -13.47 -1.49
N ASN A 19 -13.25 -14.19 -1.85
CA ASN A 19 -12.21 -14.70 -0.95
C ASN A 19 -11.14 -15.41 -1.78
N GLU A 20 -10.24 -14.65 -2.38
CA GLU A 20 -8.87 -15.09 -2.65
C GLU A 20 -7.93 -13.92 -2.40
N THR A 21 -7.39 -13.90 -1.20
CA THR A 21 -6.18 -13.17 -0.81
C THR A 21 -5.04 -13.62 -1.72
N LEU A 22 -4.63 -12.76 -2.62
CA LEU A 22 -3.40 -12.89 -3.38
C LEU A 22 -2.23 -12.51 -2.47
N ASN A 23 -1.68 -13.49 -1.79
CA ASN A 23 -0.35 -13.40 -1.19
C ASN A 23 0.69 -13.21 -2.31
N SER A 24 1.35 -12.06 -2.31
CA SER A 24 2.50 -11.79 -3.15
C SER A 24 3.77 -12.39 -2.53
N PRO A 25 4.73 -12.91 -3.33
CA PRO A 25 5.95 -13.57 -2.83
C PRO A 25 7.05 -12.59 -2.36
N LEU A 26 6.70 -11.48 -1.75
CA LEU A 26 7.66 -10.45 -1.28
C LEU A 26 7.71 -10.30 0.24
N GLU A 27 6.92 -11.05 1.01
CA GLU A 27 6.95 -11.01 2.48
C GLU A 27 7.75 -12.14 3.15
N GLU A 28 8.29 -13.10 2.41
CA GLU A 28 9.12 -14.19 2.98
C GLU A 28 10.62 -13.86 3.15
N ALA A 29 11.04 -12.64 2.85
CA ALA A 29 12.47 -12.26 2.93
C ALA A 29 12.85 -11.42 4.17
N LEU A 30 11.94 -11.16 5.11
CA LEU A 30 12.21 -10.29 6.27
C LEU A 30 12.06 -10.98 7.65
N ASN A 31 11.77 -12.29 7.73
CA ASN A 31 11.76 -13.04 8.99
C ASN A 31 12.78 -14.18 8.93
N GLY A 32 14.05 -13.84 8.87
CA GLY A 32 15.19 -14.74 8.98
C GLY A 32 16.05 -14.37 10.18
N ASN A 33 15.88 -15.11 11.25
CA ASN A 33 16.84 -15.40 12.34
C ASN A 33 17.85 -14.31 12.74
N LEU A 34 17.62 -13.76 13.93
CA LEU A 34 18.68 -13.37 14.86
C LEU A 34 18.38 -14.02 16.22
N ASN A 35 18.69 -15.30 16.32
CA ASN A 35 19.06 -15.97 17.57
C ASN A 35 20.48 -16.46 17.37
N ALA A 36 21.41 -15.75 17.95
CA ALA A 36 22.76 -16.22 18.22
C ALA A 36 23.12 -15.77 19.63
N ASP A 37 23.13 -16.74 20.50
CA ASP A 37 23.97 -16.97 21.68
C ASP A 37 24.79 -15.78 22.20
N LEU A 38 24.47 -15.35 23.40
CA LEU A 38 25.44 -14.84 24.37
C LEU A 38 25.19 -15.57 25.68
N ASP A 39 25.99 -16.64 25.85
CA ASP A 39 26.25 -17.34 27.08
C ASP A 39 27.01 -16.45 28.07
N ASP A 40 26.61 -16.61 29.31
CA ASP A 40 27.35 -16.62 30.59
C ASP A 40 28.66 -15.84 30.70
N ASN A 41 28.65 -14.94 31.67
CA ASN A 41 29.58 -14.80 32.79
C ASN A 41 29.66 -13.34 33.26
N LEU A 42 29.08 -13.10 34.41
CA LEU A 42 29.61 -12.17 35.43
C LEU A 42 28.84 -12.36 36.73
N ASP A 43 29.05 -13.51 37.37
CA ASP A 43 29.10 -13.60 38.82
C ASP A 43 30.49 -13.06 39.23
N ASP A 44 30.51 -12.43 40.36
CA ASP A 44 31.60 -11.95 41.19
C ASP A 44 31.71 -10.40 41.23
N TYR A 45 31.16 -9.89 42.30
CA TYR A 45 31.75 -9.01 43.29
C TYR A 45 30.68 -8.58 44.33
N LEU A 46 30.42 -9.51 45.25
CA LEU A 46 29.97 -9.17 46.61
C LEU A 46 31.18 -9.44 47.52
N ASP A 47 31.74 -8.39 48.06
CA ASP A 47 32.48 -8.48 49.33
C ASP A 47 32.49 -7.08 49.97
N GLU A 48 31.86 -7.06 51.07
CA GLU A 48 32.23 -6.94 52.45
C GLU A 48 32.48 -5.54 52.98
N ASN A 49 31.61 -5.23 53.91
CA ASN A 49 31.84 -4.61 55.23
C ASN A 49 32.90 -3.51 55.31
N ASP A 50 32.45 -2.30 55.63
CA ASP A 50 33.17 -1.53 56.62
C ASP A 50 32.21 -0.86 57.59
N ASN A 51 32.09 -1.52 58.75
CA ASN A 51 31.59 -1.01 60.03
C ASN A 51 32.71 -0.20 60.66
N SER A 52 32.61 1.12 60.65
CA SER A 52 33.42 1.89 61.57
C SER A 52 32.50 2.66 62.54
N GLU A 53 32.33 2.03 63.72
CA GLU A 53 31.95 2.68 64.95
C GLU A 53 32.94 3.84 65.25
N TYR A 54 32.46 5.04 65.36
CA TYR A 54 33.17 6.08 66.07
C TYR A 54 32.62 6.26 67.48
N ASN A 55 33.39 5.73 68.43
CA ASN A 55 33.25 5.97 69.88
C ASN A 55 33.43 7.45 70.19
N LEU A 56 32.47 7.94 70.95
CA LEU A 56 32.58 9.17 71.74
C LEU A 56 33.37 8.82 73.03
N GLU A 57 34.54 9.34 73.21
CA GLU A 57 35.14 9.54 74.53
C GLU A 57 35.72 10.91 74.68
N ASP A 58 35.17 11.63 75.62
CA ASP A 58 35.68 12.62 76.55
C ASP A 58 36.92 13.43 76.19
N ASN A 59 36.72 14.75 76.15
CA ASN A 59 37.66 15.61 76.94
C ASN A 59 37.08 17.01 77.18
N VAL A 60 36.81 17.22 78.45
CA VAL A 60 37.21 18.34 79.32
C VAL A 60 36.89 19.78 78.88
N ASN A 61 35.97 20.32 79.64
CA ASN A 61 35.60 21.70 79.85
C ASN A 61 36.81 22.57 80.25
N PRO A 62 36.90 23.80 79.76
CA PRO A 62 37.29 24.91 80.64
C PRO A 62 36.16 25.97 80.78
N GLU A 63 35.88 26.29 81.98
CA GLU A 63 35.13 27.44 82.45
C GLU A 63 35.43 28.73 81.62
N ILE A 64 34.38 29.32 81.09
CA ILE A 64 34.37 30.69 80.63
C ILE A 64 33.24 31.38 81.37
N THR A 65 33.63 32.36 82.07
CA THR A 65 32.91 33.32 82.93
C THR A 65 31.77 34.01 82.23
N ASP A 66 30.64 34.14 82.94
CA ASP A 66 29.53 35.03 82.69
C ASP A 66 30.00 36.42 82.26
N SER A 67 29.55 36.83 81.10
CA SER A 67 29.24 38.20 80.78
C SER A 67 27.86 38.26 80.19
N ASP A 68 26.91 38.66 80.97
CA ASP A 68 25.57 39.05 80.57
C ASP A 68 25.68 40.13 79.51
N ASP A 69 25.43 39.75 78.24
CA ASP A 69 25.03 40.66 77.20
C ASP A 69 23.73 40.05 76.62
N GLU A 70 22.60 40.47 77.28
CA GLU A 70 21.27 40.28 76.74
C GLU A 70 21.18 41.16 75.46
N SER A 71 21.61 40.62 74.36
CA SER A 71 21.13 41.10 73.06
C SER A 71 19.72 40.44 72.89
N ASP A 72 18.72 41.27 73.00
CA ASP A 72 17.39 41.00 72.48
C ASP A 72 17.49 40.80 70.96
N ASP A 73 17.91 39.62 70.57
CA ASP A 73 17.70 39.14 69.22
C ASP A 73 16.21 38.74 69.14
N GLU A 74 15.34 39.72 68.87
CA GLU A 74 13.98 39.47 68.45
C GLU A 74 14.11 38.57 67.19
N GLU A 75 13.72 37.25 67.29
CA GLU A 75 13.60 36.44 66.11
C GLU A 75 12.73 37.18 65.07
N PRO A 76 13.16 37.26 63.80
CA PRO A 76 12.41 37.98 62.79
C PRO A 76 11.00 37.38 62.71
N VAL A 77 9.98 38.22 62.97
CA VAL A 77 8.58 37.80 62.82
C VAL A 77 8.32 37.61 61.33
N LEU A 78 8.26 36.31 60.89
CA LEU A 78 7.95 35.95 59.54
C LEU A 78 6.52 36.40 59.19
N LYS A 79 6.30 36.95 57.99
CA LYS A 79 4.97 37.33 57.51
C LYS A 79 4.18 36.10 57.05
N ASP A 80 2.90 36.07 57.37
CA ASP A 80 1.99 35.03 56.87
C ASP A 80 1.75 35.20 55.37
N THR A 81 1.51 34.11 54.67
CA THR A 81 1.33 34.10 53.21
C THR A 81 0.08 33.33 52.78
N SER A 82 -0.41 33.65 51.60
CA SER A 82 -1.52 32.89 51.00
C SER A 82 -1.28 32.61 49.52
N LEU A 83 -1.67 31.42 49.10
CA LEU A 83 -1.68 30.94 47.71
C LEU A 83 -3.07 31.06 47.13
N GLU A 84 -3.17 31.52 45.89
CA GLU A 84 -4.41 31.54 45.11
C GLU A 84 -4.16 30.93 43.73
N ILE A 85 -5.02 30.01 43.32
CA ILE A 85 -5.02 29.48 41.96
C ILE A 85 -5.79 30.46 41.09
N ILE A 86 -5.11 31.03 40.06
CA ILE A 86 -5.72 31.95 39.10
C ILE A 86 -6.38 31.18 37.97
N SER A 87 -5.79 30.01 37.58
CA SER A 87 -6.35 29.15 36.58
C SER A 87 -7.69 28.56 37.03
N GLN A 88 -8.58 28.32 36.09
CA GLN A 88 -9.92 27.82 36.35
C GLN A 88 -9.88 26.39 36.96
N ASP A 89 -10.67 26.13 38.01
CA ASP A 89 -10.89 24.75 38.49
C ASP A 89 -11.73 23.95 37.49
N ASP A 90 -11.49 22.62 37.41
CA ASP A 90 -12.06 21.74 36.37
C ASP A 90 -11.80 22.25 34.96
N TRP A 91 -10.62 22.85 34.76
CA TRP A 91 -10.23 23.47 33.51
C TRP A 91 -10.03 22.43 32.41
N LYS A 92 -10.84 22.54 31.34
CA LYS A 92 -10.79 21.68 30.19
C LYS A 92 -9.70 22.15 29.20
N ILE A 93 -8.69 21.32 28.98
CA ILE A 93 -7.58 21.59 28.05
C ILE A 93 -7.47 20.52 26.97
N TYR A 94 -6.78 20.85 25.85
CA TYR A 94 -6.61 19.98 24.67
C TYR A 94 -5.13 19.79 24.28
N GLY A 95 -4.22 20.27 25.09
CA GLY A 95 -2.78 20.23 24.84
C GLY A 95 -2.04 20.96 25.93
N ASN A 96 -0.83 21.42 25.60
CA ASN A 96 -0.01 22.18 26.53
C ASN A 96 -0.63 23.57 26.78
N GLU A 97 -0.85 23.88 28.04
CA GLU A 97 -1.41 25.14 28.50
C GLU A 97 -0.63 25.64 29.72
N ASP A 98 -0.65 26.97 30.00
CA ASP A 98 0.03 27.55 31.13
C ASP A 98 -0.92 27.67 32.33
N TYR A 99 -0.49 27.14 33.48
CA TYR A 99 -1.22 27.14 34.74
C TYR A 99 -0.66 28.19 35.67
N TYR A 100 -1.53 29.04 36.21
CA TYR A 100 -1.16 30.27 36.95
C TYR A 100 -1.56 30.17 38.40
N VAL A 101 -0.62 30.57 39.30
CA VAL A 101 -0.81 30.63 40.74
C VAL A 101 -0.25 31.96 41.24
N LYS A 102 -0.89 32.56 42.23
CA LYS A 102 -0.43 33.80 42.86
C LYS A 102 -0.10 33.59 44.34
N LEU A 103 1.03 34.13 44.78
CA LEU A 103 1.45 34.16 46.16
C LEU A 103 1.47 35.62 46.66
N VAL A 104 0.81 35.84 47.80
CA VAL A 104 0.79 37.17 48.46
C VAL A 104 1.09 37.05 49.94
N ASP A 105 1.57 38.17 50.57
CA ASP A 105 1.70 38.27 52.02
C ASP A 105 0.34 38.58 52.68
N GLU A 106 0.31 38.70 54.03
CA GLU A 106 -0.89 39.00 54.83
C GLU A 106 -1.52 40.35 54.52
N ASP A 107 -0.74 41.30 53.96
CA ASP A 107 -1.22 42.59 53.53
C ASP A 107 -1.73 42.60 52.07
N GLY A 108 -1.65 41.46 51.38
CA GLY A 108 -2.04 41.30 49.97
C GLY A 108 -0.98 41.77 48.97
N ASN A 109 0.27 42.03 49.41
CA ASN A 109 1.35 42.40 48.52
C ASN A 109 1.91 41.16 47.82
N PRO A 110 2.26 41.24 46.51
CA PRO A 110 2.84 40.10 45.78
C PRO A 110 4.24 39.76 46.29
N ILE A 111 4.55 38.49 46.40
CA ILE A 111 5.87 37.98 46.79
C ILE A 111 6.58 37.48 45.53
N SER A 112 7.69 38.12 45.16
CA SER A 112 8.52 37.76 44.01
C SER A 112 9.64 36.80 44.38
N ASP A 113 10.17 36.06 43.39
CA ASP A 113 11.27 35.09 43.52
C ASP A 113 11.02 33.95 44.53
N ALA A 114 9.76 33.71 44.91
CA ALA A 114 9.35 32.61 45.77
C ALA A 114 9.23 31.29 44.98
N LEU A 115 9.78 30.20 45.53
CA LEU A 115 9.74 28.88 44.90
C LEU A 115 8.42 28.18 45.22
N ILE A 116 7.61 27.99 44.21
CA ILE A 116 6.33 27.29 44.30
C ILE A 116 6.51 25.82 43.84
N TYR A 117 5.93 24.91 44.58
CA TYR A 117 5.96 23.46 44.31
C TYR A 117 4.62 23.01 43.80
N PHE A 118 4.64 22.22 42.72
CA PHE A 118 3.46 21.63 42.11
C PHE A 118 3.59 20.11 42.17
N ARG A 119 2.58 19.45 42.74
CA ARG A 119 2.40 17.99 42.65
C ARG A 119 1.23 17.74 41.72
N ILE A 120 1.50 17.10 40.59
CA ILE A 120 0.50 16.75 39.56
C ILE A 120 0.26 15.27 39.64
N GLU A 121 -0.95 14.85 39.96
CA GLU A 121 -1.37 13.45 39.99
C GLU A 121 -2.20 13.17 38.75
N ASP A 122 -1.76 12.19 37.94
CA ASP A 122 -2.43 11.79 36.72
C ASP A 122 -3.65 10.90 36.99
N PRO A 123 -4.47 10.55 35.97
CA PRO A 123 -5.66 9.70 36.14
C PRO A 123 -5.36 8.28 36.67
N GLU A 124 -4.12 7.81 36.59
CA GLU A 124 -3.68 6.51 37.12
C GLU A 124 -3.11 6.63 38.56
N GLY A 125 -3.05 7.84 39.11
CA GLY A 125 -2.52 8.12 40.44
C GLY A 125 -1.00 8.26 40.50
N VAL A 126 -0.34 8.39 39.35
CA VAL A 126 1.10 8.65 39.29
C VAL A 126 1.36 10.15 39.47
N CYS A 127 2.33 10.49 40.34
CA CYS A 127 2.63 11.88 40.66
C CYS A 127 3.89 12.35 39.96
N ALA A 128 3.79 13.50 39.29
CA ALA A 128 4.91 14.33 38.87
C ALA A 128 5.10 15.52 39.83
N PHE A 129 6.33 16.03 39.95
CA PHE A 129 6.68 17.17 40.78
C PHE A 129 7.42 18.17 39.92
N GLU A 130 6.89 19.41 39.92
CA GLU A 130 7.44 20.52 39.17
C GLU A 130 7.59 21.73 40.09
N THR A 131 8.38 22.72 39.67
CA THR A 131 8.56 23.95 40.41
C THR A 131 8.59 25.17 39.48
N ALA A 132 8.14 26.31 39.99
CA ALA A 132 8.28 27.59 39.31
C ALA A 132 8.53 28.69 40.31
N TYR A 133 9.23 29.77 39.92
CA TYR A 133 9.40 30.97 40.73
C TYR A 133 8.30 31.96 40.41
N THR A 134 7.87 32.72 41.45
CA THR A 134 6.97 33.85 41.27
C THR A 134 7.70 35.04 40.62
N ASP A 135 7.00 35.75 39.76
CA ASP A 135 7.44 36.99 39.13
C ASP A 135 7.20 38.20 40.05
N VAL A 136 7.42 39.41 39.54
CA VAL A 136 7.23 40.69 40.28
C VAL A 136 5.78 40.96 40.71
N ASP A 137 4.82 40.32 40.10
CA ASP A 137 3.39 40.39 40.42
C ASP A 137 2.96 39.23 41.34
N GLY A 138 3.92 38.43 41.84
CA GLY A 138 3.72 37.27 42.69
C GLY A 138 3.15 36.06 41.95
N ILE A 139 3.24 36.00 40.61
CA ILE A 139 2.65 34.94 39.78
C ILE A 139 3.71 33.91 39.42
N ALA A 140 3.44 32.63 39.75
CA ALA A 140 4.18 31.49 39.24
C ALA A 140 3.41 30.86 38.09
N ILE A 141 4.13 30.51 37.01
CA ILE A 141 3.57 29.90 35.80
C ILE A 141 4.16 28.52 35.64
N LEU A 142 3.29 27.52 35.55
CA LEU A 142 3.64 26.13 35.22
C LEU A 142 3.10 25.78 33.83
N SER A 143 3.98 25.48 32.87
CA SER A 143 3.55 24.92 31.57
C SER A 143 3.18 23.46 31.74
N LEU A 144 1.90 23.15 31.59
CA LEU A 144 1.35 21.79 31.70
C LEU A 144 1.69 21.00 30.43
N ASP A 145 2.49 19.94 30.55
CA ASP A 145 2.76 18.96 29.50
C ASP A 145 2.15 17.61 29.91
N LEU A 146 0.81 17.53 29.81
CA LEU A 146 0.05 16.36 30.21
C LEU A 146 -0.06 15.38 29.05
N SER A 147 0.33 14.13 29.27
CA SER A 147 0.35 13.09 28.22
C SER A 147 -0.85 12.15 28.26
N MET A 148 -1.55 12.06 29.40
CA MET A 148 -2.68 11.16 29.61
C MET A 148 -3.97 11.96 29.69
N ARG A 149 -4.97 11.60 28.85
CA ARG A 149 -6.31 12.21 28.96
C ARG A 149 -6.99 11.81 30.25
N GLY A 150 -7.77 12.71 30.82
CA GLY A 150 -8.49 12.50 32.06
C GLY A 150 -8.26 13.61 33.07
N ILE A 151 -8.68 13.39 34.29
CA ILE A 151 -8.57 14.36 35.39
C ILE A 151 -7.18 14.29 36.01
N HIS A 152 -6.49 15.41 36.05
CA HIS A 152 -5.24 15.58 36.77
C HIS A 152 -5.50 16.46 37.99
N ASN A 153 -5.10 15.99 39.17
CA ASN A 153 -5.20 16.76 40.41
C ASN A 153 -3.90 17.51 40.62
N ILE A 154 -3.97 18.85 40.76
CA ILE A 154 -2.81 19.71 41.00
C ILE A 154 -2.88 20.22 42.42
N GLN A 155 -1.88 19.87 43.22
CA GLN A 155 -1.61 20.48 44.52
C GLN A 155 -0.49 21.49 44.38
N VAL A 156 -0.70 22.68 44.89
CA VAL A 156 0.30 23.75 44.91
C VAL A 156 0.67 24.08 46.37
N SER A 157 1.95 24.18 46.63
CA SER A 157 2.49 24.44 47.98
C SER A 157 3.61 25.49 47.93
N TYR A 158 3.65 26.31 48.96
CA TYR A 158 4.77 27.17 49.30
C TYR A 158 5.22 26.86 50.70
N TYR A 159 6.49 26.54 50.88
CA TYR A 159 7.02 26.08 52.17
C TYR A 159 7.65 27.22 53.03
N GLY A 160 7.54 28.46 52.59
CA GLY A 160 8.14 29.59 53.26
C GLY A 160 9.62 29.77 52.91
N ASP A 161 10.20 30.85 53.41
CA ASP A 161 11.64 31.21 53.31
C ASP A 161 12.10 31.97 54.57
N LEU A 162 13.16 32.78 54.45
CA LEU A 162 13.72 33.50 55.57
C LEU A 162 12.86 34.69 56.04
N ASP A 163 11.95 35.19 55.19
CA ASP A 163 11.12 36.35 55.42
C ASP A 163 9.62 36.02 55.57
N TYR A 164 9.20 34.83 55.07
CA TYR A 164 7.80 34.45 54.94
C TYR A 164 7.49 33.06 55.51
N ASN A 165 6.36 32.92 56.16
CA ASN A 165 5.79 31.65 56.60
C ASN A 165 5.29 30.85 55.38
N SER A 166 5.18 29.50 55.54
CA SER A 166 4.55 28.65 54.55
C SER A 166 3.07 29.00 54.35
N ALA A 167 2.59 28.91 53.12
CA ALA A 167 1.17 29.02 52.82
C ALA A 167 0.46 27.67 52.95
N GLU A 168 -0.86 27.69 53.26
CA GLU A 168 -1.71 26.53 53.13
C GLU A 168 -1.74 26.06 51.67
N SER A 169 -1.61 24.73 51.47
CA SER A 169 -1.64 24.14 50.09
C SER A 169 -3.02 24.32 49.48
N VAL A 170 -3.07 24.69 48.21
CA VAL A 170 -4.29 24.81 47.41
C VAL A 170 -4.38 23.72 46.35
N TYR A 171 -5.58 23.39 45.92
CA TYR A 171 -5.87 22.22 45.04
C TYR A 171 -6.82 22.65 43.94
N SER A 172 -6.60 22.11 42.71
CA SER A 172 -7.56 22.18 41.60
C SER A 172 -7.41 21.01 40.67
N ASN A 173 -8.38 20.86 39.78
CA ASN A 173 -8.37 19.85 38.72
C ASN A 173 -8.11 20.51 37.37
N VAL A 174 -7.35 19.79 36.54
CA VAL A 174 -7.22 20.08 35.09
C VAL A 174 -7.63 18.83 34.34
N ILE A 175 -8.48 18.98 33.32
CA ILE A 175 -9.04 17.86 32.56
C ILE A 175 -8.49 17.89 31.15
N LEU A 176 -7.59 16.95 30.83
CA LEU A 176 -7.07 16.81 29.46
C LEU A 176 -8.04 16.00 28.62
N TYR A 177 -8.58 16.65 27.59
CA TYR A 177 -9.39 16.03 26.55
C TYR A 177 -8.56 15.78 25.28
N GLU A 178 -8.94 14.73 24.56
CA GLU A 178 -8.36 14.44 23.24
C GLU A 178 -9.38 14.70 22.14
N MET A 179 -8.98 15.48 21.15
CA MET A 179 -9.82 15.79 19.98
C MET A 179 -10.08 14.53 19.15
N THR A 180 -11.26 14.44 18.56
CA THR A 180 -11.62 13.36 17.66
C THR A 180 -12.00 13.86 16.28
N GLU A 181 -11.90 13.00 15.28
CA GLU A 181 -12.30 13.30 13.91
C GLU A 181 -13.09 12.14 13.31
N ILE A 182 -14.24 12.47 12.70
CA ILE A 182 -15.01 11.53 11.89
C ILE A 182 -14.55 11.67 10.44
N GLN A 183 -14.00 10.59 9.90
CA GLN A 183 -13.45 10.54 8.54
C GLN A 183 -14.27 9.63 7.64
N THR A 184 -14.34 9.97 6.35
CA THR A 184 -14.86 9.09 5.32
C THR A 184 -13.77 8.83 4.27
N PRO A 185 -13.44 7.56 3.95
CA PRO A 185 -12.40 7.24 2.96
C PRO A 185 -12.72 7.73 1.54
N LYS A 186 -13.99 8.14 1.30
CA LYS A 186 -14.48 8.61 0.02
C LYS A 186 -15.54 9.69 0.23
N GLU A 187 -15.52 10.69 -0.61
CA GLU A 187 -16.53 11.75 -0.70
C GLU A 187 -17.75 11.34 -1.56
N TYR A 188 -17.96 10.06 -1.77
CA TYR A 188 -19.08 9.49 -2.52
C TYR A 188 -19.35 8.05 -2.09
N ALA A 189 -20.58 7.61 -2.30
CA ALA A 189 -20.99 6.24 -2.06
C ALA A 189 -21.49 5.55 -3.33
N TYR A 190 -21.72 4.24 -3.24
CA TYR A 190 -22.42 3.49 -4.28
C TYR A 190 -23.79 3.01 -3.79
N ILE A 191 -24.76 3.00 -4.68
CA ILE A 191 -26.11 2.48 -4.39
C ILE A 191 -26.03 1.06 -3.84
N SER A 192 -26.87 0.76 -2.85
CA SER A 192 -26.98 -0.57 -2.21
C SER A 192 -25.66 -1.15 -1.69
N SER A 193 -24.64 -0.32 -1.51
CA SER A 193 -23.35 -0.72 -0.97
C SER A 193 -23.13 -0.12 0.39
N ASP A 194 -22.27 -0.75 1.18
CA ASP A 194 -21.85 -0.22 2.46
C ASP A 194 -20.93 0.99 2.24
N PHE A 195 -21.18 2.04 3.02
CA PHE A 195 -20.36 3.24 3.12
C PHE A 195 -19.61 3.19 4.43
N THR A 196 -18.31 3.38 4.37
CA THR A 196 -17.43 3.29 5.54
C THR A 196 -17.25 4.66 6.17
N ILE A 197 -17.40 4.72 7.48
CA ILE A 197 -17.11 5.87 8.33
C ILE A 197 -16.05 5.44 9.33
N LYS A 198 -15.12 6.31 9.66
CA LYS A 198 -14.05 6.03 10.61
C LYS A 198 -13.97 7.12 11.65
N LEU A 199 -13.87 6.75 12.93
CA LEU A 199 -13.58 7.64 14.04
C LEU A 199 -12.11 7.48 14.43
N VAL A 200 -11.40 8.58 14.58
CA VAL A 200 -9.99 8.62 14.97
C VAL A 200 -9.76 9.68 16.04
N ASP A 201 -8.65 9.53 16.78
CA ASP A 201 -8.12 10.57 17.67
C ASP A 201 -7.33 11.65 16.89
N SER A 202 -6.78 12.64 17.59
CA SER A 202 -5.98 13.73 17.03
C SER A 202 -4.71 13.25 16.31
N ASN A 203 -4.20 12.07 16.65
CA ASN A 203 -3.02 11.45 16.04
C ASN A 203 -3.38 10.54 14.85
N GLY A 204 -4.68 10.39 14.53
CA GLY A 204 -5.18 9.52 13.47
C GLY A 204 -5.29 8.04 13.86
N ASN A 205 -5.12 7.69 15.15
CA ASN A 205 -5.33 6.34 15.64
C ASN A 205 -6.83 5.99 15.66
N PRO A 206 -7.19 4.76 15.33
CA PRO A 206 -8.60 4.34 15.31
C PRO A 206 -9.17 4.22 16.73
N LEU A 207 -10.35 4.78 16.95
CA LEU A 207 -11.10 4.63 18.19
C LEU A 207 -12.10 3.48 18.06
N SER A 208 -11.83 2.38 18.74
CA SER A 208 -12.67 1.17 18.76
C SER A 208 -13.71 1.21 19.87
N ASN A 209 -14.79 0.45 19.68
CA ASN A 209 -15.88 0.29 20.65
C ASN A 209 -16.56 1.62 21.06
N LYS A 210 -16.58 2.61 20.14
CA LYS A 210 -17.26 3.89 20.33
C LYS A 210 -18.57 3.94 19.55
N GLU A 211 -19.62 4.52 20.14
CA GLU A 211 -20.91 4.65 19.52
C GLU A 211 -20.96 5.86 18.59
N LEU A 212 -21.46 5.66 17.37
CA LEU A 212 -21.73 6.70 16.39
C LEU A 212 -23.22 6.77 16.06
N ILE A 213 -23.79 7.97 16.09
CA ILE A 213 -25.15 8.26 15.63
C ILE A 213 -25.08 8.80 14.22
N ILE A 214 -25.72 8.12 13.27
CA ILE A 214 -25.59 8.40 11.83
C ILE A 214 -26.96 8.62 11.24
N TYR A 215 -27.15 9.73 10.52
CA TYR A 215 -28.35 10.04 9.76
C TYR A 215 -28.09 9.98 8.27
N VAL A 216 -28.90 9.23 7.55
CA VAL A 216 -28.91 9.17 6.08
C VAL A 216 -30.31 9.60 5.62
N ASP A 217 -30.46 10.80 5.06
CA ASP A 217 -31.73 11.42 4.72
C ASP A 217 -32.78 11.41 5.87
N GLY A 218 -32.32 11.62 7.10
CA GLY A 218 -33.13 11.63 8.31
C GLY A 218 -33.44 10.25 8.90
N VAL A 219 -32.98 9.16 8.28
CA VAL A 219 -33.05 7.81 8.87
C VAL A 219 -31.87 7.60 9.79
N GLU A 220 -32.14 7.30 11.05
CA GLU A 220 -31.13 7.09 12.08
C GLU A 220 -30.55 5.67 12.07
N TYR A 221 -29.25 5.58 12.31
CA TYR A 221 -28.50 4.36 12.55
C TYR A 221 -27.53 4.58 13.70
N ILE A 222 -27.62 3.74 14.71
CA ILE A 222 -26.66 3.71 15.83
C ILE A 222 -25.70 2.54 15.57
N LYS A 223 -24.39 2.82 15.62
CA LYS A 223 -23.34 1.84 15.29
C LYS A 223 -22.15 1.98 16.21
N THR A 224 -21.58 0.84 16.62
CA THR A 224 -20.35 0.77 17.40
C THR A 224 -19.14 0.52 16.48
N THR A 225 -18.07 1.27 16.67
CA THR A 225 -16.84 1.14 15.89
C THR A 225 -16.11 -0.18 16.14
N ASP A 226 -15.59 -0.79 15.08
CA ASP A 226 -14.76 -2.00 15.14
C ASP A 226 -13.31 -1.68 15.59
N SER A 227 -12.43 -2.70 15.62
CA SER A 227 -11.01 -2.56 16.00
C SER A 227 -10.21 -1.62 15.11
N ASN A 228 -10.73 -1.23 13.95
CA ASN A 228 -10.12 -0.25 13.03
C ASN A 228 -10.79 1.13 13.14
N GLY A 229 -11.65 1.33 14.14
CA GLY A 229 -12.44 2.53 14.31
C GLY A 229 -13.54 2.71 13.26
N GLN A 230 -13.97 1.63 12.58
CA GLN A 230 -14.87 1.73 11.43
C GLN A 230 -16.29 1.26 11.75
N VAL A 231 -17.25 1.95 11.11
CA VAL A 231 -18.65 1.51 11.03
C VAL A 231 -19.11 1.53 9.56
N TYR A 232 -20.21 0.81 9.29
CA TYR A 232 -20.73 0.63 7.94
C TYR A 232 -22.23 0.92 7.91
N VAL A 233 -22.65 1.78 6.96
CA VAL A 233 -24.05 2.09 6.72
C VAL A 233 -24.40 1.81 5.26
N LYS A 234 -25.50 1.07 5.05
CA LYS A 234 -25.96 0.71 3.71
C LYS A 234 -26.64 1.88 3.03
N MET A 235 -26.14 2.26 1.86
CA MET A 235 -26.71 3.36 1.08
C MET A 235 -27.99 2.95 0.34
N PRO A 236 -28.96 3.87 0.16
CA PRO A 236 -30.19 3.61 -0.58
C PRO A 236 -29.92 3.24 -2.05
N SER A 237 -30.89 2.58 -2.68
CA SER A 237 -30.78 2.09 -4.07
C SER A 237 -31.39 3.02 -5.11
N ASP A 238 -32.20 3.98 -4.69
CA ASP A 238 -33.11 4.79 -5.52
C ASP A 238 -32.72 6.25 -5.63
N ARG A 239 -31.59 6.65 -5.05
CA ARG A 239 -31.13 8.05 -4.98
C ARG A 239 -29.76 8.24 -5.58
N ASN A 240 -29.46 9.44 -6.03
CA ASN A 240 -28.16 9.85 -6.56
C ASN A 240 -27.38 10.76 -5.60
N SER A 241 -28.00 11.16 -4.49
CA SER A 241 -27.36 11.87 -3.37
C SER A 241 -28.17 11.64 -2.11
N VAL A 242 -27.54 11.78 -0.94
CA VAL A 242 -28.15 11.75 0.39
C VAL A 242 -27.57 12.86 1.26
N ASN A 243 -28.39 13.40 2.17
CA ASN A 243 -27.91 14.21 3.28
C ASN A 243 -27.37 13.25 4.34
N PHE A 244 -26.09 13.34 4.60
CA PHE A 244 -25.36 12.48 5.52
C PHE A 244 -24.87 13.31 6.71
N THR A 245 -25.16 12.86 7.93
CA THR A 245 -24.64 13.42 9.15
C THR A 245 -24.22 12.29 10.08
N CYS A 246 -23.09 12.42 10.73
CA CYS A 246 -22.58 11.48 11.70
C CYS A 246 -22.09 12.25 12.94
N PHE A 247 -22.45 11.76 14.12
CA PHE A 247 -22.10 12.33 15.42
C PHE A 247 -21.35 11.30 16.25
N PHE A 248 -20.38 11.78 16.99
CA PHE A 248 -19.80 11.16 18.15
C PHE A 248 -19.99 12.13 19.33
N ASP A 249 -20.68 11.72 20.39
CA ASP A 249 -21.05 12.62 21.49
C ASP A 249 -19.89 12.87 22.47
N GLY A 250 -18.77 12.17 22.29
CA GLY A 250 -17.65 12.20 23.23
C GLY A 250 -17.88 11.25 24.41
N GLU A 251 -16.84 10.59 24.85
CA GLU A 251 -16.82 9.74 26.06
C GLU A 251 -15.37 9.44 26.44
N ASP A 252 -15.12 9.11 27.71
CA ASP A 252 -13.78 8.74 28.22
C ASP A 252 -12.74 9.84 27.93
N TYR A 253 -13.13 11.11 28.09
CA TYR A 253 -12.31 12.31 27.80
C TYR A 253 -11.89 12.45 26.33
N PHE A 254 -12.59 11.81 25.40
CA PHE A 254 -12.58 12.17 23.99
C PHE A 254 -13.62 13.25 23.73
N GLU A 255 -13.23 14.27 22.97
CA GLU A 255 -14.12 15.36 22.58
C GLU A 255 -15.13 14.89 21.54
N GLN A 256 -16.33 15.47 21.59
CA GLN A 256 -17.35 15.24 20.58
C GLN A 256 -16.89 15.64 19.16
N SER A 257 -17.39 14.97 18.15
CA SER A 257 -17.15 15.36 16.77
C SER A 257 -18.35 15.13 15.87
N THR A 258 -18.43 15.92 14.80
CA THR A 258 -19.57 15.89 13.86
C THR A 258 -19.06 16.01 12.43
N LEU A 259 -19.64 15.22 11.53
CA LEU A 259 -19.43 15.31 10.10
C LEU A 259 -20.77 15.41 9.38
N SER A 260 -21.00 16.50 8.63
CA SER A 260 -22.21 16.69 7.80
C SER A 260 -21.84 17.01 6.36
N MET A 261 -22.48 16.33 5.41
CA MET A 261 -22.25 16.55 3.98
C MET A 261 -23.45 16.10 3.13
N THR A 262 -23.56 16.65 1.93
CA THR A 262 -24.37 16.03 0.87
C THR A 262 -23.49 15.02 0.14
N LEU A 263 -23.75 13.73 0.33
CA LEU A 263 -22.96 12.62 -0.21
C LEU A 263 -23.53 12.17 -1.55
N PRO A 264 -22.78 12.28 -2.67
CA PRO A 264 -23.20 11.72 -3.95
C PRO A 264 -23.25 10.18 -3.90
N VAL A 265 -24.32 9.60 -4.46
CA VAL A 265 -24.51 8.14 -4.50
C VAL A 265 -24.62 7.67 -5.95
N TYR A 266 -23.66 6.87 -6.38
CA TYR A 266 -23.50 6.45 -7.76
C TYR A 266 -23.80 4.98 -7.99
N LYS A 267 -24.17 4.63 -9.22
CA LYS A 267 -24.07 3.26 -9.73
C LYS A 267 -22.59 2.90 -9.92
N LYS A 268 -22.18 1.73 -9.45
CA LYS A 268 -20.80 1.25 -9.59
C LYS A 268 -20.42 1.06 -11.06
N THR A 269 -19.18 1.37 -11.42
CA THR A 269 -18.64 1.18 -12.78
C THR A 269 -17.42 0.26 -12.77
N TYR A 270 -17.12 -0.27 -13.95
CA TYR A 270 -15.93 -1.10 -14.19
C TYR A 270 -15.19 -0.63 -15.43
N THR A 271 -13.90 -0.44 -15.29
CA THR A 271 -12.94 -0.28 -16.39
C THR A 271 -12.17 -1.59 -16.58
N LYS A 272 -12.28 -2.21 -17.75
CA LYS A 272 -11.65 -3.51 -18.04
C LYS A 272 -10.75 -3.43 -19.27
N PRO A 273 -9.47 -3.84 -19.19
CA PRO A 273 -8.62 -3.93 -20.37
C PRO A 273 -9.09 -5.06 -21.29
N LEU A 274 -9.16 -4.77 -22.59
CA LEU A 274 -9.55 -5.74 -23.63
C LEU A 274 -8.36 -6.42 -24.30
N ILE A 275 -7.18 -5.80 -24.22
CA ILE A 275 -5.95 -6.23 -24.90
C ILE A 275 -4.76 -6.01 -23.96
N TYR A 276 -3.91 -7.02 -23.84
CA TYR A 276 -2.68 -7.00 -23.02
C TYR A 276 -1.39 -6.98 -23.84
N THR A 277 -1.49 -7.25 -25.15
CA THR A 277 -0.34 -7.23 -26.06
C THR A 277 -0.71 -6.56 -27.37
N ILE A 278 0.07 -5.55 -27.79
CA ILE A 278 -0.12 -4.85 -29.05
C ILE A 278 1.16 -4.81 -29.87
N LEU A 279 0.99 -4.63 -31.19
CA LEU A 279 2.10 -4.21 -32.04
C LEU A 279 2.35 -2.71 -31.87
N LYS A 280 3.61 -2.29 -31.97
CA LYS A 280 4.00 -0.86 -31.98
C LYS A 280 3.15 -0.08 -32.99
N GLY A 281 2.58 1.02 -32.55
CA GLY A 281 1.70 1.86 -33.36
C GLY A 281 0.24 1.41 -33.35
N ASN A 282 -0.12 0.33 -32.68
CA ASN A 282 -1.51 -0.10 -32.51
C ASN A 282 -2.12 0.48 -31.22
N CYS A 283 -3.42 0.20 -31.02
CA CYS A 283 -4.20 0.77 -29.93
C CYS A 283 -4.31 -0.21 -28.75
N PHE A 284 -4.08 0.30 -27.56
CA PHE A 284 -4.56 -0.31 -26.30
C PHE A 284 -6.03 0.07 -26.12
N LYS A 285 -6.86 -0.85 -25.64
CA LYS A 285 -8.32 -0.70 -25.56
C LYS A 285 -8.82 -1.13 -24.19
N ILE A 286 -9.77 -0.38 -23.64
CA ILE A 286 -10.55 -0.75 -22.46
C ILE A 286 -12.03 -0.70 -22.75
N LEU A 287 -12.82 -1.44 -21.97
CA LEU A 287 -14.27 -1.35 -21.91
C LEU A 287 -14.66 -0.62 -20.63
N LEU A 288 -15.58 0.34 -20.72
CA LEU A 288 -16.25 1.00 -19.60
C LEU A 288 -17.71 0.59 -19.58
N LYS A 289 -18.17 0.05 -18.45
CA LYS A 289 -19.57 -0.33 -18.23
C LYS A 289 -20.01 -0.16 -16.78
N GLY A 290 -21.30 0.02 -16.54
CA GLY A 290 -21.91 -0.05 -15.23
C GLY A 290 -21.96 -1.48 -14.68
N ALA A 291 -22.12 -1.63 -13.37
CA ALA A 291 -22.36 -2.92 -12.71
C ALA A 291 -23.69 -3.56 -13.17
N ASP A 292 -24.67 -2.73 -13.53
CA ASP A 292 -25.93 -3.11 -14.15
C ASP A 292 -25.79 -3.64 -15.60
N GLY A 293 -24.55 -3.78 -16.08
CA GLY A 293 -24.25 -4.23 -17.44
C GLY A 293 -24.37 -3.15 -18.52
N LYS A 294 -24.87 -1.95 -18.19
CA LYS A 294 -25.07 -0.86 -19.15
C LYS A 294 -23.73 -0.37 -19.71
N ILE A 295 -23.67 -0.25 -21.01
CA ILE A 295 -22.51 0.29 -21.73
C ILE A 295 -22.48 1.81 -21.60
N LEU A 296 -21.38 2.38 -21.11
CA LEU A 296 -21.21 3.82 -20.94
C LEU A 296 -20.57 4.42 -22.19
N LYS A 297 -21.38 5.22 -22.91
CA LYS A 297 -21.07 5.82 -24.20
C LYS A 297 -20.71 7.29 -24.04
N LYS A 298 -19.80 7.81 -24.87
CA LYS A 298 -19.40 9.23 -24.89
C LYS A 298 -18.81 9.73 -23.56
N GLU A 299 -18.28 8.81 -22.73
CA GLU A 299 -17.66 9.10 -21.45
C GLU A 299 -16.16 9.34 -21.57
N LYS A 300 -15.62 10.28 -20.79
CA LYS A 300 -14.19 10.58 -20.77
C LYS A 300 -13.43 9.57 -19.91
N VAL A 301 -12.40 8.92 -20.47
CA VAL A 301 -11.49 8.01 -19.78
C VAL A 301 -10.08 8.56 -19.86
N LYS A 302 -9.39 8.61 -18.74
CA LYS A 302 -7.98 8.98 -18.63
C LYS A 302 -7.11 7.73 -18.71
N PHE A 303 -6.05 7.77 -19.52
CA PHE A 303 -5.03 6.72 -19.61
C PHE A 303 -3.69 7.31 -19.22
N THR A 304 -2.98 6.70 -18.29
CA THR A 304 -1.64 7.14 -17.86
C THR A 304 -0.61 6.04 -18.14
N ILE A 305 0.45 6.40 -18.87
CA ILE A 305 1.56 5.52 -19.21
C ILE A 305 2.85 6.35 -19.32
N ASN A 306 3.93 5.90 -18.68
CA ASN A 306 5.21 6.61 -18.60
C ASN A 306 5.06 8.07 -18.16
N GLY A 307 4.28 8.33 -17.11
CA GLY A 307 4.04 9.67 -16.56
C GLY A 307 3.16 10.58 -17.44
N LYS A 308 2.75 10.14 -18.64
CA LYS A 308 1.89 10.92 -19.53
C LYS A 308 0.45 10.46 -19.46
N THR A 309 -0.47 11.43 -19.32
CA THR A 309 -1.91 11.19 -19.28
C THR A 309 -2.58 11.61 -20.59
N TYR A 310 -3.50 10.77 -21.05
CA TYR A 310 -4.26 10.96 -22.30
C TYR A 310 -5.75 10.77 -22.01
N THR A 311 -6.58 11.75 -22.34
CA THR A 311 -8.02 11.62 -22.24
C THR A 311 -8.61 11.14 -23.57
N ARG A 312 -9.49 10.14 -23.50
CA ARG A 312 -10.21 9.59 -24.67
C ARG A 312 -11.68 9.36 -24.33
N THR A 313 -12.52 9.50 -25.31
CA THR A 313 -13.96 9.31 -25.16
C THR A 313 -14.36 7.89 -25.57
N THR A 314 -15.25 7.25 -24.80
CA THR A 314 -15.81 5.94 -25.16
C THR A 314 -16.73 6.05 -26.36
N TRP A 315 -16.62 5.08 -27.25
CA TRP A 315 -17.50 4.94 -28.42
C TRP A 315 -18.87 4.35 -28.00
N ASN A 316 -19.77 4.20 -28.98
CA ASN A 316 -21.08 3.56 -28.75
C ASN A 316 -21.00 2.14 -28.18
N THR A 317 -19.85 1.51 -28.26
CA THR A 317 -19.55 0.18 -27.70
C THR A 317 -19.00 0.24 -26.27
N GLY A 318 -18.88 1.43 -25.66
CA GLY A 318 -18.23 1.63 -24.36
C GLY A 318 -16.71 1.48 -24.40
N ILE A 319 -16.11 1.35 -25.58
CA ILE A 319 -14.67 1.16 -25.74
C ILE A 319 -13.97 2.51 -25.90
N ALA A 320 -12.97 2.77 -25.05
CA ALA A 320 -11.99 3.83 -25.23
C ALA A 320 -10.65 3.22 -25.63
N TYR A 321 -9.85 3.96 -26.42
CA TYR A 321 -8.53 3.48 -26.83
C TYR A 321 -7.50 4.59 -26.99
N ILE A 322 -6.22 4.23 -26.80
CA ILE A 322 -5.08 5.08 -27.16
C ILE A 322 -4.14 4.34 -28.13
N ARG A 323 -3.60 5.08 -29.11
CA ARG A 323 -2.57 4.58 -30.02
C ARG A 323 -1.19 4.83 -29.41
N LEU A 324 -0.37 3.78 -29.32
CA LEU A 324 0.93 3.83 -28.66
C LEU A 324 2.07 3.57 -29.63
N LYS A 325 2.98 4.54 -29.74
CA LYS A 325 4.20 4.46 -30.55
C LYS A 325 5.45 4.13 -29.74
N LEU A 326 5.27 3.71 -28.47
CA LEU A 326 6.36 3.37 -27.56
C LEU A 326 7.23 2.23 -28.13
N SER A 327 8.47 2.16 -27.67
CA SER A 327 9.40 1.10 -28.05
C SER A 327 8.90 -0.27 -27.54
N ARG A 328 9.47 -1.35 -28.09
CA ARG A 328 9.21 -2.71 -27.60
C ARG A 328 9.54 -2.80 -26.12
N GLY A 329 8.64 -3.36 -25.32
CA GLY A 329 8.79 -3.53 -23.87
C GLY A 329 7.50 -3.85 -23.16
N LYS A 330 7.59 -4.00 -21.84
CA LYS A 330 6.43 -4.10 -20.94
C LYS A 330 6.26 -2.76 -20.23
N TYR A 331 5.03 -2.29 -20.14
CA TYR A 331 4.67 -1.01 -19.56
C TYR A 331 3.49 -1.18 -18.60
N LYS A 332 3.55 -0.54 -17.45
CA LYS A 332 2.37 -0.37 -16.60
C LYS A 332 1.51 0.73 -17.21
N ILE A 333 0.25 0.45 -17.45
CA ILE A 333 -0.73 1.43 -17.92
C ILE A 333 -1.90 1.45 -16.94
N SER A 334 -2.22 2.62 -16.42
CA SER A 334 -3.42 2.85 -15.62
C SER A 334 -4.47 3.58 -16.44
N PHE A 335 -5.72 3.39 -16.07
CA PHE A 335 -6.85 4.04 -16.72
C PHE A 335 -7.96 4.26 -15.70
N SER A 336 -8.59 5.43 -15.77
CA SER A 336 -9.64 5.84 -14.85
C SER A 336 -10.78 6.52 -15.58
N TYR A 337 -11.92 6.42 -14.97
CA TYR A 337 -13.14 7.13 -15.29
C TYR A 337 -13.57 7.87 -14.03
N ASP A 338 -13.94 9.14 -14.13
CA ASP A 338 -14.30 9.94 -12.96
C ASP A 338 -15.77 9.67 -12.55
N ASN A 339 -16.74 10.26 -13.20
CA ASN A 339 -18.19 10.00 -13.04
C ASN A 339 -18.98 10.81 -14.09
N ASN A 340 -20.31 10.63 -14.11
CA ASN A 340 -21.23 11.42 -14.92
C ASN A 340 -22.51 11.82 -14.15
N GLY A 341 -22.44 11.86 -12.82
CA GLY A 341 -23.60 12.15 -11.96
C GLY A 341 -24.50 10.95 -11.66
N VAL A 342 -24.45 9.89 -12.47
CA VAL A 342 -25.23 8.64 -12.29
C VAL A 342 -24.31 7.46 -12.03
N TYR A 343 -23.23 7.35 -12.80
CA TYR A 343 -22.24 6.31 -12.70
C TYR A 343 -20.97 6.88 -12.07
N GLY A 344 -20.52 6.27 -10.99
CA GLY A 344 -19.41 6.75 -10.20
C GLY A 344 -18.05 6.36 -10.74
N PRO A 345 -16.98 6.82 -10.09
CA PRO A 345 -15.63 6.66 -10.57
C PRO A 345 -15.17 5.19 -10.55
N SER A 346 -14.24 4.87 -11.43
CA SER A 346 -13.51 3.60 -11.41
C SER A 346 -12.09 3.77 -11.95
N SER A 347 -11.16 3.04 -11.37
CA SER A 347 -9.78 2.98 -11.83
C SER A 347 -9.29 1.55 -11.91
N ASN A 348 -8.34 1.30 -12.81
CA ASN A 348 -7.69 0.00 -12.93
C ASN A 348 -6.32 0.16 -13.59
N SER A 349 -5.50 -0.86 -13.51
CA SER A 349 -4.21 -0.90 -14.18
C SER A 349 -3.95 -2.25 -14.86
N SER A 350 -3.03 -2.26 -15.80
CA SER A 350 -2.63 -3.47 -16.51
C SER A 350 -1.19 -3.40 -16.96
N THR A 351 -0.54 -4.55 -17.10
CA THR A 351 0.73 -4.65 -17.82
C THR A 351 0.45 -4.82 -19.30
N LEU A 352 0.92 -3.88 -20.10
CA LEU A 352 0.83 -3.89 -21.54
C LEU A 352 2.19 -4.28 -22.16
N GLU A 353 2.21 -5.31 -23.00
CA GLU A 353 3.37 -5.70 -23.77
C GLU A 353 3.31 -5.11 -25.21
N ILE A 354 4.34 -4.35 -25.60
CA ILE A 354 4.48 -3.80 -26.96
C ILE A 354 5.52 -4.61 -27.71
N ILE A 355 5.12 -5.15 -28.85
CA ILE A 355 5.95 -5.94 -29.76
C ILE A 355 6.29 -5.08 -30.99
N ASP A 356 7.57 -5.04 -31.38
CA ASP A 356 8.03 -4.42 -32.62
C ASP A 356 8.79 -5.41 -33.49
N PRO A 357 8.12 -6.10 -34.42
CA PRO A 357 8.73 -7.07 -35.31
C PRO A 357 9.31 -6.43 -36.60
N SER A 358 9.17 -5.12 -36.80
CA SER A 358 9.42 -4.44 -38.08
C SER A 358 10.82 -4.68 -38.63
N GLY A 359 11.86 -4.57 -37.78
CA GLY A 359 13.26 -4.76 -38.20
C GLY A 359 13.60 -6.19 -38.65
N GLN A 360 12.81 -7.20 -38.30
CA GLN A 360 13.06 -8.61 -38.64
C GLN A 360 12.44 -9.02 -39.98
N PHE A 361 11.49 -8.23 -40.51
CA PHE A 361 10.97 -8.46 -41.88
C PHE A 361 12.04 -8.18 -42.93
N LYS A 362 12.80 -7.11 -42.76
CA LYS A 362 13.92 -6.75 -43.68
C LYS A 362 15.03 -7.81 -43.67
N LYS A 363 15.14 -8.60 -42.58
CA LYS A 363 16.15 -9.66 -42.45
C LYS A 363 15.64 -11.04 -42.86
N GLY A 364 14.42 -11.16 -43.39
CA GLY A 364 13.83 -12.44 -43.78
C GLY A 364 13.41 -13.39 -42.65
N LEU A 365 13.59 -12.99 -41.37
CA LEU A 365 13.23 -13.80 -40.23
C LEU A 365 11.72 -13.81 -39.96
N ASN A 366 11.07 -12.67 -40.19
CA ASN A 366 9.61 -12.55 -40.25
C ASN A 366 9.20 -12.52 -41.74
N GLN A 367 8.06 -13.07 -42.04
CA GLN A 367 7.62 -13.23 -43.44
C GLN A 367 6.14 -12.92 -43.61
N ASN A 368 5.81 -12.23 -44.69
CA ASN A 368 4.42 -12.14 -45.16
C ASN A 368 4.05 -13.38 -45.96
N THR A 369 2.80 -13.78 -45.95
CA THR A 369 2.32 -14.84 -46.86
C THR A 369 0.83 -14.71 -47.14
N LYS A 370 0.44 -14.96 -48.37
CA LYS A 370 -0.96 -15.14 -48.78
C LYS A 370 -1.32 -16.60 -48.95
N ARG A 371 -0.34 -17.53 -48.77
CA ARG A 371 -0.55 -18.98 -48.93
C ARG A 371 -1.31 -19.58 -47.75
N SER A 372 -2.07 -20.66 -47.99
CA SER A 372 -2.76 -21.42 -46.96
C SER A 372 -1.80 -21.88 -45.86
N VAL A 373 -2.18 -21.64 -44.60
CA VAL A 373 -1.40 -22.01 -43.42
C VAL A 373 -2.05 -23.16 -42.64
N SER A 374 -3.14 -23.76 -43.14
CA SER A 374 -3.92 -24.77 -42.45
C SER A 374 -3.08 -25.98 -42.02
N LYS A 375 -2.16 -26.46 -42.86
CA LYS A 375 -1.28 -27.60 -42.56
C LYS A 375 -0.38 -27.40 -41.33
N TYR A 376 -0.15 -26.16 -40.93
CA TYR A 376 0.68 -25.80 -39.76
C TYR A 376 -0.08 -25.72 -38.43
N LYS A 377 -1.37 -26.09 -38.42
CA LYS A 377 -2.20 -26.12 -37.19
C LYS A 377 -2.23 -27.50 -36.50
N TYR A 378 -1.66 -28.53 -37.13
CA TYR A 378 -1.74 -29.90 -36.65
C TYR A 378 -0.40 -30.37 -36.08
N GLY A 379 -0.45 -31.07 -34.93
CA GLY A 379 0.72 -31.69 -34.32
C GLY A 379 1.32 -32.78 -35.21
N GLY A 380 2.59 -33.09 -34.99
CA GLY A 380 3.31 -34.15 -35.71
C GLY A 380 4.80 -34.16 -35.42
N GLY A 381 5.49 -35.25 -35.62
CA GLY A 381 6.90 -35.42 -35.32
C GLY A 381 7.23 -35.05 -33.86
N TYR A 382 8.30 -34.33 -33.67
CA TYR A 382 8.75 -33.85 -32.35
C TYR A 382 7.79 -32.85 -31.68
N ALA A 383 6.83 -32.24 -32.44
CA ALA A 383 5.78 -31.37 -31.90
C ALA A 383 4.44 -32.11 -31.72
N LYS A 384 4.46 -33.37 -31.22
CA LYS A 384 3.26 -34.13 -30.92
C LYS A 384 2.44 -33.42 -29.81
N ILE A 385 1.12 -33.27 -30.03
CA ILE A 385 0.20 -32.65 -29.07
C ILE A 385 -0.30 -33.70 -28.09
N THR A 386 0.35 -33.82 -26.95
CA THR A 386 -0.06 -34.71 -25.85
C THR A 386 -1.12 -34.08 -24.97
N LYS A 387 -1.67 -34.83 -24.01
CA LYS A 387 -2.63 -34.31 -23.00
C LYS A 387 -2.02 -33.20 -22.19
N SER A 388 -0.75 -33.31 -21.77
CA SER A 388 -0.02 -32.26 -21.01
C SER A 388 0.20 -30.97 -21.82
N ILE A 389 0.61 -31.11 -23.10
CA ILE A 389 0.76 -29.96 -24.02
C ILE A 389 -0.58 -29.23 -24.19
N ARG A 390 -1.67 -29.99 -24.38
CA ARG A 390 -3.01 -29.41 -24.54
C ARG A 390 -3.45 -28.66 -23.28
N LYS A 391 -3.25 -29.27 -22.08
CA LYS A 391 -3.58 -28.67 -20.79
C LYS A 391 -2.80 -27.35 -20.57
N LEU A 392 -1.48 -27.36 -20.81
CA LEU A 392 -0.65 -26.16 -20.67
C LEU A 392 -1.05 -25.07 -21.68
N SER A 393 -1.24 -25.47 -22.97
CA SER A 393 -1.66 -24.52 -24.00
C SER A 393 -2.96 -23.80 -23.63
N LYS A 394 -3.96 -24.54 -23.11
CA LYS A 394 -5.22 -23.97 -22.61
C LYS A 394 -4.97 -23.02 -21.44
N LYS A 395 -4.17 -23.43 -20.43
CA LYS A 395 -3.83 -22.57 -19.27
C LYS A 395 -3.19 -21.26 -19.70
N LEU A 396 -2.23 -21.29 -20.65
CA LEU A 396 -1.52 -20.09 -21.12
C LEU A 396 -2.39 -19.16 -21.97
N THR A 397 -3.44 -19.65 -22.60
CA THR A 397 -4.16 -18.88 -23.62
C THR A 397 -5.59 -18.52 -23.27
N SER A 398 -6.20 -19.13 -22.25
CA SER A 398 -7.63 -18.96 -21.91
C SER A 398 -8.02 -17.52 -21.60
N LYS A 399 -7.17 -16.78 -20.92
CA LYS A 399 -7.45 -15.38 -20.54
C LYS A 399 -7.28 -14.36 -21.68
N TYR A 400 -6.81 -14.78 -22.85
CA TYR A 400 -6.53 -13.90 -23.96
C TYR A 400 -7.50 -14.08 -25.11
N SER A 401 -7.96 -12.98 -25.69
CA SER A 401 -8.92 -12.98 -26.79
C SER A 401 -8.23 -13.10 -28.17
N THR A 402 -7.11 -12.40 -28.37
CA THR A 402 -6.46 -12.31 -29.67
C THR A 402 -5.41 -13.41 -29.90
N LYS A 403 -5.21 -13.79 -31.17
CA LYS A 403 -4.14 -14.74 -31.53
C LYS A 403 -2.75 -14.19 -31.22
N LEU A 404 -2.55 -12.88 -31.29
CA LEU A 404 -1.28 -12.24 -30.94
C LEU A 404 -0.94 -12.46 -29.47
N GLU A 405 -1.88 -12.18 -28.57
CA GLU A 405 -1.69 -12.38 -27.14
C GLU A 405 -1.42 -13.84 -26.79
N LYS A 406 -2.22 -14.77 -27.34
CA LYS A 406 -2.04 -16.22 -27.15
C LYS A 406 -0.65 -16.68 -27.62
N ALA A 407 -0.21 -16.22 -28.78
CA ALA A 407 1.11 -16.52 -29.33
C ALA A 407 2.25 -15.95 -28.47
N THR A 408 2.08 -14.73 -27.99
CA THR A 408 3.04 -14.06 -27.10
C THR A 408 3.14 -14.77 -25.75
N ALA A 409 2.01 -15.16 -25.18
CA ALA A 409 1.99 -15.88 -23.89
C ALA A 409 2.70 -17.25 -24.01
N ILE A 410 2.46 -17.99 -25.08
CA ILE A 410 3.15 -19.26 -25.36
C ILE A 410 4.65 -19.05 -25.54
N PHE A 411 5.04 -18.06 -26.35
CA PHE A 411 6.44 -17.74 -26.59
C PHE A 411 7.15 -17.35 -25.29
N ASN A 412 6.59 -16.40 -24.52
CA ASN A 412 7.15 -15.95 -23.26
C ASN A 412 7.30 -17.10 -22.26
N TYR A 413 6.29 -17.98 -22.15
CA TYR A 413 6.38 -19.14 -21.27
C TYR A 413 7.60 -20.02 -21.60
N VAL A 414 7.82 -20.36 -22.87
CA VAL A 414 8.95 -21.21 -23.28
C VAL A 414 10.28 -20.49 -23.06
N ARG A 415 10.37 -19.22 -23.42
CA ARG A 415 11.56 -18.41 -23.23
C ARG A 415 11.96 -18.28 -21.75
N ASP A 416 10.97 -18.07 -20.86
CA ASP A 416 11.22 -17.70 -19.47
C ASP A 416 11.32 -18.91 -18.53
N ASN A 417 10.82 -20.08 -18.95
CA ASN A 417 10.74 -21.27 -18.07
C ASN A 417 11.58 -22.46 -18.52
N LEU A 418 12.40 -22.33 -19.58
CA LEU A 418 13.24 -23.41 -20.05
C LEU A 418 14.73 -23.04 -20.00
N GLY A 419 15.52 -23.93 -19.40
CA GLY A 419 16.97 -23.88 -19.48
C GLY A 419 17.50 -24.41 -20.79
N TYR A 420 18.63 -23.88 -21.27
CA TYR A 420 19.32 -24.40 -22.46
C TYR A 420 20.20 -25.60 -22.14
N SER A 421 20.25 -26.57 -23.04
CA SER A 421 21.17 -27.71 -23.01
C SER A 421 21.82 -27.85 -24.38
N TYR A 422 23.13 -28.03 -24.40
CA TYR A 422 23.89 -28.12 -25.64
C TYR A 422 24.01 -29.59 -26.11
N TYR A 423 23.39 -29.89 -27.25
CA TYR A 423 23.52 -31.15 -28.00
C TYR A 423 23.00 -30.96 -29.43
N ALA A 424 23.38 -31.87 -30.33
CA ALA A 424 22.93 -31.82 -31.71
C ALA A 424 21.52 -32.42 -31.84
N ASN A 425 20.75 -31.96 -32.83
CA ASN A 425 19.43 -32.45 -33.23
C ASN A 425 18.37 -32.43 -32.10
N SER A 426 17.17 -32.87 -32.40
CA SER A 426 16.09 -33.00 -31.41
C SER A 426 16.23 -34.31 -30.64
N LYS A 427 16.43 -34.25 -29.31
CA LYS A 427 16.52 -35.45 -28.45
C LYS A 427 15.28 -35.68 -27.60
N LYS A 428 14.50 -34.66 -27.35
CA LYS A 428 13.40 -34.71 -26.38
C LYS A 428 12.02 -34.57 -27.00
N GLY A 429 11.88 -33.72 -27.99
CA GLY A 429 10.56 -33.33 -28.50
C GLY A 429 9.76 -32.52 -27.46
N ALA A 430 8.57 -32.04 -27.85
CA ALA A 430 7.79 -31.11 -27.05
C ALA A 430 7.42 -31.62 -25.65
N ALA A 431 6.94 -32.88 -25.55
CA ALA A 431 6.44 -33.43 -24.29
C ALA A 431 7.54 -33.65 -23.24
N LYS A 432 8.70 -34.19 -23.64
CA LYS A 432 9.84 -34.42 -22.74
C LYS A 432 10.52 -33.11 -22.37
N THR A 433 10.61 -32.13 -23.30
CA THR A 433 11.10 -30.78 -23.03
C THR A 433 10.24 -30.08 -22.00
N LEU A 434 8.91 -30.19 -22.11
CA LEU A 434 7.99 -29.65 -21.09
C LEU A 434 8.25 -30.27 -19.71
N LYS A 435 8.42 -31.60 -19.64
CA LYS A 435 8.67 -32.33 -18.38
C LYS A 435 10.01 -31.92 -17.74
N THR A 436 11.08 -31.88 -18.56
CA THR A 436 12.44 -31.67 -18.07
C THR A 436 12.82 -30.18 -17.92
N LYS A 437 12.02 -29.28 -18.43
CA LYS A 437 12.28 -27.82 -18.43
C LYS A 437 13.64 -27.42 -19.04
N ARG A 438 14.24 -28.26 -19.86
CA ARG A 438 15.52 -28.01 -20.52
C ARG A 438 15.55 -28.65 -21.90
N GLY A 439 16.21 -27.97 -22.84
CA GLY A 439 16.40 -28.46 -24.20
C GLY A 439 17.34 -27.58 -25.01
N ASN A 440 17.69 -28.02 -26.24
CA ASN A 440 18.42 -27.20 -27.20
C ASN A 440 17.47 -26.34 -28.05
N CYS A 441 17.98 -25.68 -29.10
CA CYS A 441 17.17 -24.84 -29.98
C CYS A 441 16.04 -25.61 -30.70
N CYS A 442 16.28 -26.88 -31.08
CA CYS A 442 15.27 -27.73 -31.67
C CYS A 442 14.14 -28.03 -30.68
N ASP A 443 14.49 -28.41 -29.46
CA ASP A 443 13.52 -28.80 -28.44
C ASP A 443 12.72 -27.60 -27.89
N HIS A 444 13.32 -26.43 -27.72
CA HIS A 444 12.59 -25.19 -27.45
C HIS A 444 11.56 -24.89 -28.56
N SER A 445 12.00 -25.02 -29.83
CA SER A 445 11.12 -24.80 -30.99
C SER A 445 10.00 -25.86 -31.06
N ASN A 446 10.29 -27.12 -30.74
CA ASN A 446 9.28 -28.21 -30.66
C ASN A 446 8.16 -27.87 -29.68
N LEU A 447 8.53 -27.33 -28.48
CA LEU A 447 7.54 -26.97 -27.47
C LEU A 447 6.70 -25.77 -27.90
N ILE A 448 7.32 -24.71 -28.44
CA ILE A 448 6.59 -23.54 -29.00
C ILE A 448 5.60 -23.99 -30.06
N VAL A 449 6.06 -24.78 -31.04
CA VAL A 449 5.24 -25.24 -32.15
C VAL A 449 4.08 -26.11 -31.67
N ALA A 450 4.32 -27.03 -30.73
CA ALA A 450 3.28 -27.89 -30.18
C ALA A 450 2.21 -27.13 -29.41
N LEU A 451 2.61 -26.19 -28.54
CA LEU A 451 1.70 -25.33 -27.77
C LEU A 451 0.84 -24.45 -28.68
N CYS A 452 1.45 -23.80 -29.68
CA CYS A 452 0.72 -22.99 -30.66
C CYS A 452 -0.30 -23.82 -31.44
N ARG A 453 0.11 -24.98 -31.95
CA ARG A 453 -0.79 -25.89 -32.71
C ARG A 453 -1.92 -26.43 -31.83
N ALA A 454 -1.66 -26.67 -30.53
CA ALA A 454 -2.69 -27.06 -29.56
C ALA A 454 -3.77 -26.00 -29.40
N SER A 455 -3.38 -24.71 -29.51
CA SER A 455 -4.30 -23.56 -29.51
C SER A 455 -4.81 -23.15 -30.91
N LYS A 456 -4.67 -24.04 -31.92
CA LYS A 456 -5.07 -23.78 -33.31
C LYS A 456 -4.37 -22.57 -33.97
N ILE A 457 -3.21 -22.16 -33.43
CA ILE A 457 -2.38 -21.14 -34.01
C ILE A 457 -1.36 -21.81 -34.94
N PRO A 458 -1.29 -21.45 -36.24
CA PRO A 458 -0.32 -22.06 -37.13
C PRO A 458 1.11 -21.76 -36.69
N ALA A 459 1.95 -22.78 -36.61
CA ALA A 459 3.36 -22.66 -36.25
C ALA A 459 4.22 -23.64 -37.05
N ARG A 460 5.42 -23.22 -37.39
CA ARG A 460 6.38 -23.97 -38.21
C ARG A 460 7.81 -23.73 -37.72
N TYR A 461 8.77 -24.38 -38.30
CA TYR A 461 10.19 -24.24 -37.96
C TYR A 461 10.93 -23.50 -39.07
N ALA A 462 11.89 -22.69 -38.64
CA ALA A 462 12.93 -22.10 -39.46
C ALA A 462 14.28 -22.68 -39.01
N HIS A 463 15.10 -23.13 -39.92
CA HIS A 463 16.45 -23.63 -39.71
C HIS A 463 17.40 -22.92 -40.65
N ALA A 464 18.51 -22.45 -40.13
CA ALA A 464 19.57 -21.83 -40.93
C ALA A 464 20.95 -22.26 -40.45
N LYS A 465 21.93 -22.25 -41.35
CA LYS A 465 23.36 -22.45 -41.05
C LYS A 465 24.05 -21.11 -40.87
N GLY A 466 25.19 -21.10 -40.16
CA GLY A 466 26.02 -19.90 -40.02
C GLY A 466 25.45 -18.80 -39.12
N CYS A 467 24.62 -19.17 -38.16
CA CYS A 467 24.12 -18.23 -37.15
C CYS A 467 25.23 -17.92 -36.15
N ARG A 468 25.72 -16.66 -36.12
CA ARG A 468 26.79 -16.21 -35.22
C ARG A 468 26.21 -15.61 -33.95
N PHE A 469 26.50 -16.25 -32.83
CA PHE A 469 26.06 -15.85 -31.49
C PHE A 469 26.99 -14.79 -30.88
N GLY A 470 26.50 -14.05 -29.87
CA GLY A 470 27.28 -13.02 -29.17
C GLY A 470 28.53 -13.56 -28.45
N SER A 471 28.56 -14.87 -28.14
CA SER A 471 29.72 -15.59 -27.62
C SER A 471 30.81 -15.87 -28.66
N GLY A 472 30.64 -15.45 -29.90
CA GLY A 472 31.54 -15.74 -31.02
C GLY A 472 31.27 -17.08 -31.71
N PHE A 473 30.47 -17.97 -31.10
CA PHE A 473 30.14 -19.28 -31.64
C PHE A 473 29.26 -19.18 -32.90
N THR A 474 29.60 -19.95 -33.95
CA THR A 474 28.86 -19.98 -35.22
C THR A 474 28.38 -21.41 -35.50
N THR A 475 27.07 -21.60 -35.66
CA THR A 475 26.48 -22.94 -35.87
C THR A 475 25.19 -22.86 -36.67
N GLY A 476 24.60 -24.06 -36.93
CA GLY A 476 23.21 -24.18 -37.35
C GLY A 476 22.27 -23.82 -36.20
N HIS A 477 21.15 -23.20 -36.49
CA HIS A 477 20.18 -22.83 -35.47
C HIS A 477 18.73 -23.03 -35.94
N VAL A 478 17.88 -23.49 -35.02
CA VAL A 478 16.45 -23.70 -35.26
C VAL A 478 15.64 -22.78 -34.35
N TRP A 479 14.64 -22.13 -34.92
CA TRP A 479 13.65 -21.36 -34.17
C TRP A 479 12.24 -21.61 -34.70
N ALA A 480 11.24 -21.36 -33.90
CA ALA A 480 9.85 -21.43 -34.35
C ALA A 480 9.46 -20.16 -35.12
N GLN A 481 8.50 -20.30 -36.01
CA GLN A 481 7.75 -19.18 -36.57
C GLN A 481 6.26 -19.37 -36.26
N ILE A 482 5.60 -18.32 -35.77
CA ILE A 482 4.19 -18.32 -35.39
C ILE A 482 3.43 -17.38 -36.34
N TYR A 483 2.29 -17.86 -36.88
CA TYR A 483 1.47 -17.09 -37.80
C TYR A 483 0.36 -16.35 -37.10
N VAL A 484 0.44 -15.01 -37.15
CA VAL A 484 -0.53 -14.11 -36.53
C VAL A 484 -0.82 -12.95 -37.49
N ASN A 485 -2.08 -12.61 -37.65
CA ASN A 485 -2.53 -11.45 -38.42
C ASN A 485 -1.91 -11.36 -39.83
N GLY A 486 -1.95 -12.48 -40.56
CA GLY A 486 -1.45 -12.52 -41.95
C GLY A 486 0.07 -12.66 -42.10
N ARG A 487 0.84 -12.78 -41.00
CA ARG A 487 2.30 -12.75 -41.00
C ARG A 487 2.92 -13.82 -40.14
N TRP A 488 4.09 -14.32 -40.56
CA TRP A 488 4.94 -15.19 -39.77
C TRP A 488 5.91 -14.38 -38.92
N TYR A 489 5.87 -14.57 -37.61
CA TYR A 489 6.79 -13.94 -36.67
C TYR A 489 7.78 -14.97 -36.12
N SER A 490 9.07 -14.63 -36.12
CA SER A 490 10.12 -15.45 -35.50
C SER A 490 9.85 -15.58 -33.98
N ALA A 491 10.06 -16.77 -33.48
CA ALA A 491 9.82 -17.13 -32.07
C ALA A 491 10.99 -18.01 -31.58
N ASP A 492 12.11 -17.36 -31.26
CA ASP A 492 13.31 -18.02 -30.73
C ASP A 492 13.31 -17.97 -29.22
N GLY A 493 12.88 -19.05 -28.57
CA GLY A 493 12.76 -19.17 -27.10
C GLY A 493 14.06 -19.46 -26.38
N THR A 494 15.23 -19.44 -27.05
CA THR A 494 16.51 -19.84 -26.45
C THR A 494 17.21 -18.75 -25.64
N SER A 495 16.67 -17.53 -25.58
CA SER A 495 17.26 -16.41 -24.86
C SER A 495 16.21 -15.42 -24.35
N TYR A 496 16.36 -14.97 -23.11
CA TYR A 496 15.55 -13.90 -22.51
C TYR A 496 15.63 -12.56 -23.28
N ARG A 497 16.69 -12.36 -24.09
CA ARG A 497 16.84 -11.17 -24.95
C ARG A 497 15.85 -11.11 -26.11
N ASN A 498 15.24 -12.25 -26.45
CA ASN A 498 14.32 -12.34 -27.57
C ASN A 498 12.89 -11.97 -27.18
N SER A 499 12.12 -11.50 -28.14
CA SER A 499 10.66 -11.37 -28.03
C SER A 499 10.01 -11.87 -29.31
N LEU A 500 8.72 -12.12 -29.27
CA LEU A 500 7.99 -12.59 -30.45
C LEU A 500 8.21 -11.60 -31.62
N GLY A 501 8.67 -12.13 -32.75
CA GLY A 501 9.00 -11.36 -33.93
C GLY A 501 10.33 -10.61 -33.88
N HIS A 502 11.14 -10.77 -32.81
CA HIS A 502 12.41 -10.06 -32.69
C HIS A 502 13.49 -10.89 -31.99
N ILE A 503 14.50 -11.31 -32.72
CA ILE A 503 15.67 -12.06 -32.27
C ILE A 503 16.83 -11.11 -32.01
N LYS A 504 17.48 -11.25 -30.84
CA LYS A 504 18.62 -10.42 -30.39
C LYS A 504 19.85 -11.24 -29.96
N ASN A 505 19.70 -12.51 -29.64
CA ASN A 505 20.77 -13.33 -29.07
C ASN A 505 21.84 -13.79 -30.06
N TRP A 506 21.63 -13.62 -31.37
CA TRP A 506 22.61 -13.88 -32.40
C TRP A 506 22.51 -12.87 -33.54
N ASN A 507 23.59 -12.75 -34.35
CA ASN A 507 23.65 -11.83 -35.50
C ASN A 507 22.72 -12.32 -36.61
N THR A 508 21.56 -11.71 -36.71
CA THR A 508 20.52 -12.08 -37.68
C THR A 508 20.84 -11.67 -39.14
N LYS A 509 22.04 -11.15 -39.42
CA LYS A 509 22.58 -10.94 -40.78
C LYS A 509 23.58 -12.04 -41.15
N SER A 510 24.03 -12.88 -40.23
CA SER A 510 25.09 -13.86 -40.47
C SER A 510 24.61 -15.18 -41.10
N TYR A 511 23.31 -15.50 -40.95
CA TYR A 511 22.79 -16.79 -41.36
C TYR A 511 22.84 -17.00 -42.90
N LYS A 512 22.99 -18.27 -43.30
CA LYS A 512 22.96 -18.75 -44.66
C LYS A 512 21.95 -19.90 -44.80
N ARG A 513 21.39 -20.09 -46.01
CA ARG A 513 20.55 -21.25 -46.38
C ARG A 513 19.37 -21.48 -45.44
N LEU A 514 18.49 -20.47 -45.26
CA LEU A 514 17.25 -20.61 -44.52
C LEU A 514 16.31 -21.66 -45.14
N ARG A 515 15.91 -22.67 -44.34
CA ARG A 515 14.93 -23.68 -44.72
C ARG A 515 13.74 -23.63 -43.76
N ILE A 516 12.54 -23.86 -44.30
CA ILE A 516 11.29 -23.82 -43.56
C ILE A 516 10.72 -25.24 -43.54
N TYR A 517 10.38 -25.73 -42.34
CA TYR A 517 9.83 -27.05 -42.15
C TYR A 517 8.46 -27.01 -41.45
N ARG A 518 7.55 -27.92 -41.84
CA ARG A 518 6.36 -28.22 -41.06
C ARG A 518 6.76 -28.98 -39.80
N ASN A 519 7.58 -30.00 -39.93
CA ASN A 519 8.21 -30.79 -38.88
C ASN A 519 9.69 -30.90 -39.21
N ILE A 520 10.57 -30.74 -38.24
CA ILE A 520 12.02 -30.94 -38.46
C ILE A 520 12.33 -32.42 -38.59
N PRO A 521 13.23 -32.81 -39.50
CA PRO A 521 13.57 -34.21 -39.73
C PRO A 521 14.69 -34.75 -38.84
N PHE A 522 15.29 -33.89 -37.97
CA PHE A 522 16.46 -34.20 -37.14
C PHE A 522 16.26 -33.85 -35.69
#